data_b7de230e820f2cc5cec425a242240054
#
_entry.id   b7de230e820f2cc5cec425a242240054
#
_cell.length_a   1.000
_cell.length_b   1.000
_cell.length_c   1.000
_cell.angle_alpha   90.00
_cell.angle_beta   90.00
_cell.angle_gamma   90.00
#
_symmetry.space_group_name_H-M   'P 1'
#
loop_
_entity.id
_entity.type
_entity.pdbx_description
1 polymer ?
#
loop_
_entity_poly.entity_id
_entity_poly.type
_entity_poly.pdbx_seq_one_letter_code
_entity_poly.pdbx_strand_id
1 'polypeptide(L)'
;KYLEVYELLNRLKFCNNAEVQWRIARALFKLSCQTSIRESVRQEMIQEAFDIISASLATAEDSAKVHKWAAIVIDRKNGMNGLEQRVKNSEIVKSHLMRSCELDPSDVTAQYLLGRWCYEMSNITWFQRIISKLLFGEPPQASFEEAHQYLAKAEDLHPRFYLQNTYLLGKTCLKLGQYYRAKHYFGVVGNLPVHNDYEKRCAADAKKLLKRLDKYNLEKGALFYEYPFGTHE
;
A
#
# COMPACT_ATOMS: atom_id res chain seq x y z
N LYS A 1 -14.78 14.70 -11.61
CA LYS A 1 -13.37 14.52 -12.09
C LYS A 1 -13.08 13.09 -12.57
N TYR A 2 -13.26 12.02 -11.75
CA TYR A 2 -12.99 10.64 -12.22
C TYR A 2 -14.06 10.12 -13.17
N LEU A 3 -15.32 10.51 -13.00
CA LEU A 3 -16.39 10.20 -13.95
C LEU A 3 -16.11 10.83 -15.32
N GLU A 4 -15.76 12.10 -15.38
CA GLU A 4 -15.38 12.80 -16.60
C GLU A 4 -14.21 12.11 -17.32
N VAL A 5 -13.19 11.69 -16.56
CA VAL A 5 -12.05 10.93 -17.11
C VAL A 5 -12.52 9.58 -17.68
N TYR A 6 -13.39 8.87 -16.95
CA TYR A 6 -13.95 7.61 -17.43
C TYR A 6 -14.77 7.82 -18.72
N GLU A 7 -15.70 8.76 -18.73
CA GLU A 7 -16.55 9.06 -19.90
C GLU A 7 -15.73 9.46 -21.14
N LEU A 8 -14.67 10.26 -20.92
CA LEU A 8 -13.78 10.67 -22.00
C LEU A 8 -12.99 9.49 -22.58
N LEU A 9 -12.43 8.66 -21.74
CA LEU A 9 -11.53 7.58 -22.14
C LEU A 9 -12.26 6.28 -22.49
N ASN A 10 -13.50 6.08 -22.03
CA ASN A 10 -14.24 4.82 -22.23
C ASN A 10 -14.47 4.49 -23.71
N ARG A 11 -14.56 5.49 -24.57
CA ARG A 11 -14.66 5.29 -26.03
C ARG A 11 -13.41 4.61 -26.61
N LEU A 12 -12.28 4.73 -25.92
CA LEU A 12 -10.98 4.18 -26.30
C LEU A 12 -10.60 2.92 -25.53
N LYS A 13 -11.52 2.35 -24.74
CA LYS A 13 -11.19 1.21 -23.86
C LYS A 13 -10.70 -0.04 -24.58
N PHE A 14 -11.09 -0.21 -25.84
CA PHE A 14 -10.68 -1.34 -26.68
C PHE A 14 -9.45 -1.03 -27.54
N CYS A 15 -8.90 0.19 -27.47
CA CYS A 15 -7.64 0.48 -28.15
C CYS A 15 -6.50 -0.23 -27.42
N ASN A 16 -5.55 -0.76 -28.20
CA ASN A 16 -4.37 -1.42 -27.64
C ASN A 16 -3.33 -0.38 -27.19
N ASN A 17 -3.71 0.47 -26.22
CA ASN A 17 -2.87 1.52 -25.68
C ASN A 17 -2.88 1.47 -24.15
N ALA A 18 -1.80 0.98 -23.58
CA ALA A 18 -1.62 0.82 -22.15
C ALA A 18 -1.78 2.13 -21.37
N GLU A 19 -1.38 3.26 -21.96
CA GLU A 19 -1.51 4.58 -21.33
C GLU A 19 -2.99 5.01 -21.17
N VAL A 20 -3.85 4.60 -22.06
CA VAL A 20 -5.31 4.81 -21.94
C VAL A 20 -5.89 3.81 -20.94
N GLN A 21 -5.57 2.54 -21.10
CA GLN A 21 -6.15 1.44 -20.33
C GLN A 21 -5.93 1.55 -18.83
N TRP A 22 -4.69 1.82 -18.37
CA TRP A 22 -4.46 1.98 -16.93
C TRP A 22 -5.17 3.23 -16.36
N ARG A 23 -5.37 4.28 -17.15
CA ARG A 23 -6.13 5.46 -16.70
C ARG A 23 -7.63 5.16 -16.53
N ILE A 24 -8.20 4.35 -17.41
CA ILE A 24 -9.59 3.88 -17.29
C ILE A 24 -9.72 3.00 -16.03
N ALA A 25 -8.84 2.01 -15.87
CA ALA A 25 -8.82 1.15 -14.67
C ALA A 25 -8.70 1.98 -13.37
N ARG A 26 -7.85 2.99 -13.37
CA ARG A 26 -7.74 3.95 -12.26
C ARG A 26 -9.04 4.71 -12.01
N ALA A 27 -9.70 5.20 -13.07
CA ALA A 27 -10.95 5.96 -12.94
C ALA A 27 -12.05 5.08 -12.34
N LEU A 28 -12.24 3.88 -12.86
CA LEU A 28 -13.19 2.88 -12.35
C LEU A 28 -12.92 2.53 -10.88
N PHE A 29 -11.66 2.26 -10.52
CA PHE A 29 -11.27 2.00 -9.14
C PHE A 29 -11.63 3.20 -8.23
N LYS A 30 -11.30 4.42 -8.64
CA LYS A 30 -11.58 5.62 -7.83
C LYS A 30 -13.08 5.91 -7.71
N LEU A 31 -13.86 5.64 -8.74
CA LEU A 31 -15.33 5.71 -8.71
C LEU A 31 -15.89 4.67 -7.75
N SER A 32 -15.43 3.42 -7.82
CA SER A 32 -15.88 2.34 -6.94
C SER A 32 -15.61 2.61 -5.45
N CYS A 33 -14.67 3.50 -5.11
CA CYS A 33 -14.38 3.89 -3.73
C CYS A 33 -15.36 4.93 -3.14
N GLN A 34 -16.27 5.48 -3.92
CA GLN A 34 -17.23 6.46 -3.44
C GLN A 34 -18.31 5.78 -2.59
N THR A 35 -18.65 6.39 -1.46
CA THR A 35 -19.63 5.84 -0.51
C THR A 35 -21.05 5.77 -1.06
N SER A 36 -21.37 6.64 -2.02
CA SER A 36 -22.69 6.69 -2.70
C SER A 36 -22.94 5.56 -3.68
N ILE A 37 -21.90 4.81 -4.08
CA ILE A 37 -22.01 3.74 -5.07
C ILE A 37 -22.52 2.46 -4.40
N ARG A 38 -23.58 1.87 -4.96
CA ARG A 38 -24.12 0.58 -4.52
C ARG A 38 -23.10 -0.54 -4.71
N GLU A 39 -23.14 -1.55 -3.84
CA GLU A 39 -22.14 -2.63 -3.84
C GLU A 39 -22.12 -3.42 -5.17
N SER A 40 -23.28 -3.70 -5.78
CA SER A 40 -23.34 -4.37 -7.08
C SER A 40 -22.62 -3.59 -8.18
N VAL A 41 -22.87 -2.28 -8.26
CA VAL A 41 -22.22 -1.40 -9.24
C VAL A 41 -20.72 -1.28 -8.97
N ARG A 42 -20.33 -1.28 -7.70
CA ARG A 42 -18.93 -1.29 -7.29
C ARG A 42 -18.21 -2.56 -7.77
N GLN A 43 -18.86 -3.72 -7.66
CA GLN A 43 -18.32 -4.99 -8.15
C GLN A 43 -18.16 -4.98 -9.67
N GLU A 44 -19.16 -4.49 -10.40
CA GLU A 44 -19.09 -4.32 -11.85
C GLU A 44 -17.94 -3.43 -12.29
N MET A 45 -17.78 -2.26 -11.63
CA MET A 45 -16.67 -1.33 -11.91
C MET A 45 -15.30 -1.97 -11.67
N ILE A 46 -15.15 -2.74 -10.59
CA ILE A 46 -13.88 -3.42 -10.28
C ILE A 46 -13.63 -4.58 -11.24
N GLN A 47 -14.69 -5.30 -11.66
CA GLN A 47 -14.56 -6.34 -12.67
C GLN A 47 -14.12 -5.74 -14.02
N GLU A 48 -14.75 -4.67 -14.47
CA GLU A 48 -14.36 -3.98 -15.72
C GLU A 48 -12.91 -3.45 -15.63
N ALA A 49 -12.52 -2.86 -14.49
CA ALA A 49 -11.14 -2.40 -14.29
C ALA A 49 -10.15 -3.58 -14.35
N PHE A 50 -10.51 -4.73 -13.81
CA PHE A 50 -9.68 -5.93 -13.86
C PHE A 50 -9.51 -6.46 -15.29
N ASP A 51 -10.58 -6.52 -16.06
CA ASP A 51 -10.55 -7.01 -17.44
C ASP A 51 -9.68 -6.11 -18.33
N ILE A 52 -9.83 -4.79 -18.19
CA ILE A 52 -9.03 -3.80 -18.92
C ILE A 52 -7.55 -3.90 -18.57
N ILE A 53 -7.21 -3.97 -17.25
CA ILE A 53 -5.81 -4.00 -16.84
C ILE A 53 -5.14 -5.34 -17.16
N SER A 54 -5.88 -6.44 -17.13
CA SER A 54 -5.40 -7.77 -17.51
C SER A 54 -5.07 -7.82 -19.00
N ALA A 55 -5.90 -7.24 -19.85
CA ALA A 55 -5.61 -7.12 -21.27
C ALA A 55 -4.38 -6.24 -21.52
N SER A 56 -4.22 -5.15 -20.74
CA SER A 56 -3.07 -4.26 -20.84
C SER A 56 -1.76 -4.96 -20.42
N LEU A 57 -1.77 -5.84 -19.44
CA LEU A 57 -0.59 -6.61 -19.01
C LEU A 57 -0.03 -7.48 -20.15
N ALA A 58 -0.89 -8.05 -20.99
CA ALA A 58 -0.47 -8.92 -22.11
C ALA A 58 0.31 -8.15 -23.20
N THR A 59 0.20 -6.83 -23.28
CA THR A 59 0.79 -6.00 -24.34
C THR A 59 1.79 -4.96 -23.83
N ALA A 60 1.89 -4.77 -22.51
CA ALA A 60 2.72 -3.72 -21.90
C ALA A 60 3.38 -4.21 -20.60
N GLU A 61 4.12 -5.33 -20.70
CA GLU A 61 4.84 -5.95 -19.57
C GLU A 61 5.93 -5.02 -18.97
N ASP A 62 6.37 -4.02 -19.70
CA ASP A 62 7.37 -3.05 -19.24
C ASP A 62 6.78 -1.74 -18.72
N SER A 63 5.47 -1.69 -18.52
CA SER A 63 4.81 -0.50 -17.99
C SER A 63 4.66 -0.56 -16.46
N ALA A 64 5.48 0.21 -15.74
CA ALA A 64 5.37 0.36 -14.29
C ALA A 64 3.94 0.72 -13.83
N LYS A 65 3.25 1.57 -14.61
CA LYS A 65 1.90 2.04 -14.29
C LYS A 65 0.86 0.94 -14.46
N VAL A 66 1.00 0.10 -15.48
CA VAL A 66 0.13 -1.06 -15.67
C VAL A 66 0.29 -2.04 -14.51
N HIS A 67 1.52 -2.40 -14.14
CA HIS A 67 1.78 -3.27 -13.00
C HIS A 67 1.24 -2.70 -11.68
N LYS A 68 1.45 -1.43 -11.40
CA LYS A 68 0.90 -0.78 -10.22
C LYS A 68 -0.63 -0.87 -10.16
N TRP A 69 -1.31 -0.55 -11.26
CA TRP A 69 -2.76 -0.58 -11.28
C TRP A 69 -3.32 -2.01 -11.31
N ALA A 70 -2.60 -2.97 -11.89
CA ALA A 70 -2.91 -4.39 -11.78
C ALA A 70 -2.92 -4.83 -10.31
N ALA A 71 -1.86 -4.55 -9.57
CA ALA A 71 -1.79 -4.88 -8.14
C ALA A 71 -2.97 -4.29 -7.35
N ILE A 72 -3.27 -2.99 -7.55
CA ILE A 72 -4.36 -2.30 -6.84
C ILE A 72 -5.73 -2.92 -7.15
N VAL A 73 -6.00 -3.19 -8.42
CA VAL A 73 -7.30 -3.72 -8.87
C VAL A 73 -7.46 -5.19 -8.46
N ILE A 74 -6.41 -5.99 -8.57
CA ILE A 74 -6.40 -7.41 -8.15
C ILE A 74 -6.64 -7.51 -6.63
N ASP A 75 -5.92 -6.73 -5.80
CA ASP A 75 -6.13 -6.74 -4.34
C ASP A 75 -7.57 -6.35 -3.99
N ARG A 76 -8.12 -5.33 -4.67
CA ARG A 76 -9.49 -4.89 -4.44
C ARG A 76 -10.52 -5.96 -4.82
N LYS A 77 -10.39 -6.57 -5.99
CA LYS A 77 -11.25 -7.64 -6.47
C LYS A 77 -11.22 -8.84 -5.53
N ASN A 78 -10.02 -9.27 -5.13
CA ASN A 78 -9.84 -10.38 -4.20
C ASN A 78 -10.45 -10.08 -2.82
N GLY A 79 -10.31 -8.86 -2.32
CA GLY A 79 -10.91 -8.43 -1.06
C GLY A 79 -12.44 -8.44 -1.07
N MET A 80 -13.07 -8.24 -2.24
CA MET A 80 -14.54 -8.35 -2.41
C MET A 80 -15.01 -9.80 -2.47
N ASN A 81 -14.17 -10.71 -2.93
CA ASN A 81 -14.47 -12.15 -3.05
C ASN A 81 -14.13 -12.94 -1.77
N GLY A 82 -13.78 -12.25 -0.70
CA GLY A 82 -13.51 -12.83 0.60
C GLY A 82 -12.02 -13.06 0.92
N LEU A 83 -11.77 -13.45 2.17
CA LEU A 83 -10.41 -13.58 2.70
C LEU A 83 -9.60 -14.66 1.99
N GLU A 84 -10.22 -15.77 1.62
CA GLU A 84 -9.57 -16.87 0.91
C GLU A 84 -8.93 -16.42 -0.40
N GLN A 85 -9.69 -15.74 -1.24
CA GLN A 85 -9.20 -15.24 -2.53
C GLN A 85 -8.10 -14.19 -2.34
N ARG A 86 -8.24 -13.36 -1.32
CA ARG A 86 -7.22 -12.36 -1.01
C ARG A 86 -5.91 -12.99 -0.59
N VAL A 87 -5.92 -14.05 0.22
CA VAL A 87 -4.72 -14.78 0.63
C VAL A 87 -4.09 -15.51 -0.55
N LYS A 88 -4.88 -16.28 -1.31
CA LYS A 88 -4.40 -17.06 -2.46
C LYS A 88 -3.72 -16.19 -3.52
N ASN A 89 -4.22 -14.98 -3.75
CA ASN A 89 -3.71 -14.10 -4.80
C ASN A 89 -2.75 -13.01 -4.27
N SER A 90 -2.39 -13.04 -2.99
CA SER A 90 -1.54 -12.00 -2.41
C SER A 90 -0.12 -11.98 -2.98
N GLU A 91 0.44 -13.14 -3.39
CA GLU A 91 1.73 -13.20 -4.09
C GLU A 91 1.68 -12.55 -5.47
N ILE A 92 0.56 -12.68 -6.19
CA ILE A 92 0.37 -12.02 -7.49
C ILE A 92 0.39 -10.50 -7.30
N VAL A 93 -0.25 -10.00 -6.24
CA VAL A 93 -0.23 -8.57 -5.89
C VAL A 93 1.20 -8.12 -5.59
N LYS A 94 1.96 -8.89 -4.79
CA LYS A 94 3.37 -8.61 -4.50
C LYS A 94 4.21 -8.53 -5.75
N SER A 95 4.12 -9.53 -6.63
CA SER A 95 4.93 -9.59 -7.86
C SER A 95 4.70 -8.38 -8.76
N HIS A 96 3.45 -7.95 -8.92
CA HIS A 96 3.14 -6.74 -9.68
C HIS A 96 3.66 -5.47 -9.02
N LEU A 97 3.58 -5.35 -7.68
CA LEU A 97 4.14 -4.20 -6.98
C LEU A 97 5.67 -4.16 -7.09
N MET A 98 6.34 -5.30 -6.95
CA MET A 98 7.80 -5.42 -7.14
C MET A 98 8.18 -5.00 -8.56
N ARG A 99 7.51 -5.56 -9.57
CA ARG A 99 7.79 -5.21 -10.96
C ARG A 99 7.56 -3.72 -11.24
N SER A 100 6.52 -3.13 -10.66
CA SER A 100 6.29 -1.68 -10.76
C SER A 100 7.44 -0.86 -10.15
N CYS A 101 7.97 -1.28 -8.98
CA CYS A 101 9.08 -0.60 -8.32
C CYS A 101 10.43 -0.79 -9.04
N GLU A 102 10.62 -1.92 -9.75
CA GLU A 102 11.78 -2.17 -10.60
C GLU A 102 11.77 -1.26 -11.83
N LEU A 103 10.63 -1.18 -12.50
CA LEU A 103 10.46 -0.38 -13.72
C LEU A 103 10.45 1.13 -13.47
N ASP A 104 9.90 1.57 -12.32
CA ASP A 104 9.91 2.98 -11.90
C ASP A 104 10.23 3.06 -10.39
N PRO A 105 11.52 3.06 -10.03
CA PRO A 105 11.95 3.17 -8.64
C PRO A 105 11.57 4.49 -7.95
N SER A 106 11.18 5.50 -8.73
CA SER A 106 10.78 6.83 -8.24
C SER A 106 9.27 6.97 -7.97
N ASP A 107 8.47 5.94 -8.28
CA ASP A 107 7.03 5.96 -8.01
C ASP A 107 6.74 5.79 -6.52
N VAL A 108 6.56 6.90 -5.82
CA VAL A 108 6.25 6.95 -4.38
C VAL A 108 5.06 6.06 -4.00
N THR A 109 4.04 6.02 -4.86
CA THR A 109 2.82 5.22 -4.58
C THR A 109 3.12 3.72 -4.64
N ALA A 110 3.92 3.27 -5.62
CA ALA A 110 4.32 1.87 -5.74
C ALA A 110 5.17 1.43 -4.54
N GLN A 111 6.15 2.25 -4.14
CA GLN A 111 6.99 2.01 -2.95
C GLN A 111 6.11 1.91 -1.68
N TYR A 112 5.21 2.87 -1.46
CA TYR A 112 4.29 2.84 -0.33
C TYR A 112 3.40 1.58 -0.32
N LEU A 113 2.83 1.20 -1.47
CA LEU A 113 1.95 0.03 -1.56
C LEU A 113 2.69 -1.27 -1.28
N LEU A 114 3.92 -1.41 -1.77
CA LEU A 114 4.75 -2.58 -1.51
C LEU A 114 5.17 -2.65 -0.03
N GLY A 115 5.60 -1.53 0.54
CA GLY A 115 5.93 -1.45 1.96
C GLY A 115 4.71 -1.74 2.87
N ARG A 116 3.54 -1.24 2.50
CA ARG A 116 2.28 -1.56 3.18
C ARG A 116 1.96 -3.05 3.10
N TRP A 117 2.10 -3.65 1.92
CA TRP A 117 1.89 -5.08 1.74
C TRP A 117 2.83 -5.91 2.62
N CYS A 118 4.13 -5.59 2.64
CA CYS A 118 5.11 -6.23 3.51
C CYS A 118 4.73 -6.10 4.98
N TYR A 119 4.31 -4.91 5.43
CA TYR A 119 3.87 -4.68 6.81
C TYR A 119 2.64 -5.54 7.16
N GLU A 120 1.62 -5.57 6.31
CA GLU A 120 0.39 -6.34 6.55
C GLU A 120 0.71 -7.84 6.65
N MET A 121 1.56 -8.37 5.78
CA MET A 121 1.96 -9.78 5.80
C MET A 121 2.83 -10.14 7.01
N SER A 122 3.77 -9.27 7.40
CA SER A 122 4.59 -9.47 8.59
C SER A 122 3.79 -9.36 9.89
N ASN A 123 2.71 -8.60 9.88
CA ASN A 123 1.87 -8.39 11.06
C ASN A 123 0.82 -9.50 11.28
N ILE A 124 0.72 -10.48 10.40
CA ILE A 124 -0.13 -11.67 10.59
C ILE A 124 0.39 -12.43 11.80
N THR A 125 -0.49 -12.66 12.79
CA THR A 125 -0.12 -13.39 14.00
C THR A 125 0.17 -14.86 13.70
N TRP A 126 0.99 -15.51 14.54
CA TRP A 126 1.28 -16.93 14.43
C TRP A 126 0.00 -17.79 14.33
N PHE A 127 -1.01 -17.51 15.14
CA PHE A 127 -2.28 -18.21 15.11
C PHE A 127 -3.03 -18.03 13.78
N GLN A 128 -3.12 -16.79 13.30
CA GLN A 128 -3.71 -16.48 11.98
C GLN A 128 -2.94 -17.16 10.85
N ARG A 129 -1.61 -17.25 10.96
CA ARG A 129 -0.76 -17.94 9.98
C ARG A 129 -1.05 -19.44 9.91
N ILE A 130 -1.23 -20.09 11.06
CA ILE A 130 -1.62 -21.51 11.11
C ILE A 130 -2.99 -21.73 10.49
N ILE A 131 -4.00 -20.92 10.86
CA ILE A 131 -5.34 -21.02 10.30
C ILE A 131 -5.31 -20.79 8.79
N SER A 132 -4.59 -19.77 8.34
CA SER A 132 -4.45 -19.48 6.91
C SER A 132 -3.80 -20.66 6.17
N LYS A 133 -2.74 -21.25 6.72
CA LYS A 133 -2.07 -22.41 6.14
C LYS A 133 -2.98 -23.64 6.04
N LEU A 134 -3.80 -23.89 7.05
CA LEU A 134 -4.73 -25.02 7.07
C LEU A 134 -5.88 -24.85 6.08
N LEU A 135 -6.41 -23.64 5.92
CA LEU A 135 -7.61 -23.38 5.15
C LEU A 135 -7.32 -22.95 3.70
N PHE A 136 -6.25 -22.20 3.47
CA PHE A 136 -6.04 -21.47 2.22
C PHE A 136 -4.64 -21.67 1.60
N GLY A 137 -3.76 -22.39 2.28
CA GLY A 137 -2.36 -22.55 1.90
C GLY A 137 -1.42 -21.59 2.64
N GLU A 138 -0.11 -21.75 2.40
CA GLU A 138 0.90 -20.99 3.10
C GLU A 138 0.78 -19.49 2.79
N PRO A 139 0.59 -18.63 3.81
CA PRO A 139 0.52 -17.19 3.58
C PRO A 139 1.89 -16.66 3.15
N PRO A 140 1.93 -15.63 2.30
CA PRO A 140 3.17 -15.02 1.83
C PRO A 140 4.07 -14.59 2.98
N GLN A 141 5.36 -14.69 2.74
CA GLN A 141 6.37 -14.25 3.70
C GLN A 141 6.80 -12.82 3.39
N ALA A 142 6.94 -12.03 4.44
CA ALA A 142 7.53 -10.70 4.42
C ALA A 142 8.09 -10.39 5.80
N SER A 143 8.97 -9.39 5.88
CA SER A 143 9.54 -8.92 7.14
C SER A 143 9.20 -7.45 7.41
N PHE A 144 9.34 -7.03 8.68
CA PHE A 144 9.20 -5.62 9.02
C PHE A 144 10.38 -4.79 8.49
N GLU A 145 11.54 -5.40 8.28
CA GLU A 145 12.71 -4.80 7.65
C GLU A 145 12.44 -4.46 6.18
N GLU A 146 11.86 -5.41 5.41
CA GLU A 146 11.40 -5.15 4.04
C GLU A 146 10.35 -4.03 4.01
N ALA A 147 9.37 -4.07 4.92
CA ALA A 147 8.38 -3.03 5.03
C ALA A 147 9.02 -1.66 5.29
N HIS A 148 9.98 -1.59 6.23
CA HIS A 148 10.72 -0.36 6.54
C HIS A 148 11.45 0.17 5.31
N GLN A 149 12.15 -0.69 4.57
CA GLN A 149 12.94 -0.31 3.40
C GLN A 149 12.07 0.40 2.34
N TYR A 150 10.93 -0.17 1.98
CA TYR A 150 10.05 0.41 0.97
C TYR A 150 9.31 1.66 1.46
N LEU A 151 8.86 1.66 2.73
CA LEU A 151 8.18 2.84 3.31
C LEU A 151 9.14 4.01 3.49
N ALA A 152 10.39 3.75 3.93
CA ALA A 152 11.42 4.77 4.04
C ALA A 152 11.77 5.34 2.67
N LYS A 153 11.94 4.49 1.65
CA LYS A 153 12.18 4.96 0.28
C LYS A 153 11.04 5.84 -0.25
N ALA A 154 9.79 5.50 0.06
CA ALA A 154 8.65 6.36 -0.30
C ALA A 154 8.69 7.72 0.41
N GLU A 155 9.11 7.75 1.69
CA GLU A 155 9.26 8.99 2.47
C GLU A 155 10.42 9.84 1.95
N ASP A 156 11.55 9.22 1.58
CA ASP A 156 12.73 9.90 1.03
C ASP A 156 12.47 10.51 -0.34
N LEU A 157 11.74 9.80 -1.21
CA LEU A 157 11.36 10.30 -2.54
C LEU A 157 10.43 11.50 -2.47
N HIS A 158 9.49 11.52 -1.54
CA HIS A 158 8.57 12.63 -1.36
C HIS A 158 8.14 12.77 0.10
N PRO A 159 8.92 13.49 0.92
CA PRO A 159 8.69 13.59 2.35
C PRO A 159 7.29 14.11 2.69
N ARG A 160 6.61 13.44 3.61
CA ARG A 160 5.30 13.84 4.14
C ARG A 160 4.16 13.91 3.11
N PHE A 161 4.35 13.30 1.94
CA PHE A 161 3.32 13.32 0.90
C PHE A 161 2.11 12.47 1.26
N TYR A 162 2.33 11.29 1.85
CA TYR A 162 1.28 10.40 2.35
C TYR A 162 1.34 10.29 3.87
N LEU A 163 0.38 10.89 4.58
CA LEU A 163 0.23 10.71 6.02
C LEU A 163 0.23 9.23 6.41
N GLN A 164 -0.41 8.39 5.60
CA GLN A 164 -0.48 6.95 5.83
C GLN A 164 0.90 6.28 5.74
N ASN A 165 1.81 6.76 4.87
CA ASN A 165 3.17 6.25 4.77
C ASN A 165 3.95 6.55 6.05
N THR A 166 3.98 7.81 6.46
CA THR A 166 4.68 8.27 7.67
C THR A 166 4.14 7.57 8.93
N TYR A 167 2.81 7.39 9.01
CA TYR A 167 2.19 6.64 10.10
C TYR A 167 2.61 5.16 10.10
N LEU A 168 2.59 4.51 8.95
CA LEU A 168 2.94 3.09 8.84
C LEU A 168 4.45 2.87 9.09
N LEU A 169 5.29 3.81 8.68
CA LEU A 169 6.72 3.82 8.97
C LEU A 169 6.95 3.89 10.49
N GLY A 170 6.23 4.75 11.20
CA GLY A 170 6.25 4.78 12.67
C GLY A 170 5.85 3.46 13.31
N LYS A 171 4.80 2.81 12.81
CA LYS A 171 4.39 1.48 13.28
C LYS A 171 5.41 0.39 12.98
N THR A 172 6.03 0.44 11.83
CA THR A 172 7.10 -0.49 11.44
C THR A 172 8.30 -0.34 12.37
N CYS A 173 8.72 0.90 12.66
CA CYS A 173 9.77 1.18 13.62
C CYS A 173 9.45 0.62 15.04
N LEU A 174 8.18 0.70 15.48
CA LEU A 174 7.77 0.06 16.74
C LEU A 174 7.97 -1.46 16.71
N LYS A 175 7.63 -2.11 15.61
CA LYS A 175 7.80 -3.57 15.45
C LYS A 175 9.27 -3.98 15.43
N LEU A 176 10.13 -3.11 14.94
CA LEU A 176 11.59 -3.30 14.91
C LEU A 176 12.30 -2.87 16.22
N GLY A 177 11.55 -2.43 17.23
CA GLY A 177 12.14 -1.93 18.49
C GLY A 177 12.81 -0.56 18.39
N GLN A 178 12.66 0.14 17.27
CA GLN A 178 13.24 1.46 17.00
C GLN A 178 12.34 2.56 17.58
N TYR A 179 12.22 2.62 18.90
CA TYR A 179 11.25 3.47 19.60
C TYR A 179 11.45 4.97 19.37
N TYR A 180 12.70 5.43 19.28
CA TYR A 180 13.02 6.82 19.01
C TYR A 180 12.53 7.25 17.62
N ARG A 181 12.81 6.46 16.58
CA ARG A 181 12.31 6.71 15.22
C ARG A 181 10.78 6.66 15.16
N ALA A 182 10.18 5.68 15.85
CA ALA A 182 8.72 5.59 15.95
C ALA A 182 8.11 6.86 16.56
N LYS A 183 8.69 7.36 17.66
CA LYS A 183 8.29 8.62 18.31
C LYS A 183 8.37 9.80 17.34
N HIS A 184 9.47 9.92 16.60
CA HIS A 184 9.64 10.94 15.57
C HIS A 184 8.53 10.90 14.51
N TYR A 185 8.30 9.75 13.88
CA TYR A 185 7.29 9.63 12.82
C TYR A 185 5.87 9.89 13.34
N PHE A 186 5.52 9.42 14.53
CA PHE A 186 4.20 9.74 15.12
C PHE A 186 4.06 11.22 15.45
N GLY A 187 5.13 11.88 15.87
CA GLY A 187 5.15 13.33 16.06
C GLY A 187 4.90 14.08 14.74
N VAL A 188 5.54 13.64 13.65
CA VAL A 188 5.31 14.19 12.31
C VAL A 188 3.86 14.03 11.90
N VAL A 189 3.29 12.81 12.03
CA VAL A 189 1.88 12.53 11.70
C VAL A 189 0.92 13.43 12.45
N GLY A 190 1.22 13.74 13.72
CA GLY A 190 0.38 14.63 14.55
C GLY A 190 0.24 16.06 14.03
N ASN A 191 1.18 16.50 13.18
CA ASN A 191 1.24 17.85 12.61
C ASN A 191 0.87 17.90 11.11
N LEU A 192 0.58 16.75 10.47
CA LEU A 192 0.19 16.71 9.07
C LEU A 192 -1.31 17.04 8.89
N PRO A 193 -1.68 17.71 7.79
CA PRO A 193 -3.08 17.95 7.45
C PRO A 193 -3.79 16.61 7.19
N VAL A 194 -5.06 16.56 7.57
CA VAL A 194 -5.91 15.37 7.45
C VAL A 194 -7.00 15.64 6.43
N HIS A 195 -7.09 14.80 5.40
CA HIS A 195 -7.98 15.01 4.25
C HIS A 195 -9.17 14.04 4.19
N ASN A 196 -9.14 12.94 4.97
CA ASN A 196 -10.18 11.91 4.94
C ASN A 196 -10.27 11.17 6.29
N ASP A 197 -11.35 10.37 6.45
CA ASP A 197 -11.60 9.67 7.72
C ASP A 197 -10.56 8.58 8.03
N TYR A 198 -9.93 8.00 7.02
CA TYR A 198 -8.83 7.05 7.25
C TYR A 198 -7.61 7.76 7.85
N GLU A 199 -7.25 8.92 7.32
CA GLU A 199 -6.16 9.75 7.87
C GLU A 199 -6.47 10.25 9.27
N LYS A 200 -7.74 10.62 9.57
CA LYS A 200 -8.16 10.94 10.94
C LYS A 200 -7.88 9.80 11.91
N ARG A 201 -8.21 8.56 11.52
CA ARG A 201 -7.93 7.39 12.34
C ARG A 201 -6.43 7.16 12.54
N CYS A 202 -5.63 7.29 11.49
CA CYS A 202 -4.18 7.18 11.57
C CYS A 202 -3.58 8.23 12.51
N ALA A 203 -4.01 9.49 12.39
CA ALA A 203 -3.54 10.57 13.25
C ALA A 203 -3.97 10.40 14.72
N ALA A 204 -5.19 9.93 14.96
CA ALA A 204 -5.68 9.65 16.32
C ALA A 204 -4.91 8.49 16.97
N ASP A 205 -4.62 7.43 16.21
CA ASP A 205 -3.82 6.29 16.70
C ASP A 205 -2.35 6.70 16.94
N ALA A 206 -1.76 7.48 16.04
CA ALA A 206 -0.41 8.03 16.21
C ALA A 206 -0.29 8.83 17.51
N LYS A 207 -1.29 9.69 17.84
CA LYS A 207 -1.31 10.45 19.10
C LYS A 207 -1.36 9.54 20.33
N LYS A 208 -2.12 8.43 20.28
CA LYS A 208 -2.18 7.45 21.38
C LYS A 208 -0.83 6.74 21.55
N LEU A 209 -0.21 6.34 20.44
CA LEU A 209 1.08 5.67 20.45
C LEU A 209 2.19 6.60 20.95
N LEU A 210 2.16 7.88 20.54
CA LEU A 210 3.10 8.89 21.00
C LEU A 210 3.02 9.07 22.53
N LYS A 211 1.81 9.23 23.09
CA LYS A 211 1.59 9.31 24.56
C LYS A 211 2.12 8.08 25.32
N ARG A 212 2.06 6.89 24.68
CA ARG A 212 2.64 5.68 25.28
C ARG A 212 4.16 5.72 25.29
N LEU A 213 4.78 6.22 24.23
CA LEU A 213 6.22 6.35 24.09
C LEU A 213 6.80 7.46 24.98
N ASP A 214 6.04 8.53 25.25
CA ASP A 214 6.46 9.62 26.13
C ASP A 214 6.70 9.19 27.60
N LYS A 215 6.14 8.04 28.00
CA LYS A 215 6.41 7.45 29.34
C LYS A 215 7.82 6.90 29.47
N TYR A 216 8.53 6.68 28.38
CA TYR A 216 9.89 6.17 28.35
C TYR A 216 10.85 7.33 28.05
N ASN A 217 11.96 7.40 28.79
CA ASN A 217 13.03 8.35 28.50
C ASN A 217 13.87 7.83 27.33
N LEU A 218 13.39 8.08 26.09
CA LEU A 218 14.02 7.58 24.87
C LEU A 218 15.26 8.38 24.46
N GLU A 219 15.47 9.58 25.02
CA GLU A 219 16.64 10.42 24.71
C GLU A 219 17.94 9.75 25.16
N LYS A 220 17.92 9.07 26.31
CA LYS A 220 19.10 8.29 26.77
C LYS A 220 19.35 7.04 25.93
N GLY A 221 18.31 6.44 25.36
CA GLY A 221 18.40 5.27 24.48
C GLY A 221 18.89 5.61 23.07
N ALA A 222 18.61 6.81 22.58
CA ALA A 222 19.02 7.27 21.24
C ALA A 222 20.55 7.25 21.05
N LEU A 223 21.31 7.58 22.10
CA LEU A 223 22.77 7.55 22.07
C LEU A 223 23.38 6.15 21.89
N PHE A 224 22.59 5.08 22.16
CA PHE A 224 23.05 3.69 22.01
C PHE A 224 22.49 2.99 20.76
N TYR A 225 21.55 3.60 20.04
CA TYR A 225 20.86 3.02 18.88
C TYR A 225 21.05 3.83 17.60
N GLU A 226 21.96 4.79 17.56
CA GLU A 226 22.42 5.40 16.32
C GLU A 226 23.40 4.47 15.58
N TYR A 227 22.92 3.29 15.21
CA TYR A 227 23.53 2.62 14.09
C TYR A 227 22.72 3.00 12.85
N PRO A 228 23.34 3.72 11.92
CA PRO A 228 22.74 3.92 10.61
C PRO A 228 22.58 2.55 9.98
N PHE A 229 21.37 2.21 9.55
CA PHE A 229 21.19 1.09 8.66
C PHE A 229 21.99 1.39 7.39
N GLY A 230 23.07 0.63 7.22
CA GLY A 230 23.72 0.38 5.94
C GLY A 230 24.20 1.61 5.16
N THR A 231 25.35 2.16 5.53
CA THR A 231 26.35 2.48 4.53
C THR A 231 26.98 1.14 4.13
N HIS A 232 26.41 0.45 3.18
CA HIS A 232 27.16 -0.51 2.41
C HIS A 232 27.85 0.28 1.30
N GLU A 233 29.17 0.48 1.49
CA GLU A 233 30.11 0.71 0.42
C GLU A 233 30.03 -0.42 -0.63
#